data_6b8a6420e584775ca373402a617ab6ca
#
_entry.id   6b8a6420e584775ca373402a617ab6ca
#
_cell.length_a   1.000
_cell.length_b   1.000
_cell.length_c   1.000
_cell.angle_alpha   90.00
_cell.angle_beta   90.00
_cell.angle_gamma   90.00
#
_symmetry.space_group_name_H-M   'P 1'
#
loop_
_entity.id
_entity.type
_entity.pdbx_description
1 polymer ?
#
loop_
_entity_poly.entity_id
_entity_poly.type
_entity_poly.pdbx_seq_one_letter_code
_entity_poly.pdbx_strand_id
1 'polypeptide(L)'
;MVVGVIVPQLNAAPKTETYQSFNVDVVGAGKPVIVIPGLMSDSRIWQDTVTALQNDYQLHVISIAGFAGTPAIAGELLPTVKQDLLRYIQQQQLQQPAIVGHSLGAFLAFALASAAPKQIGTVVAVDGLPYIAPLFSRNNATQVSDMQQQALQLKQYYQRLNREQLLATATQGIYIQARSAEHQQLVLAMAAASDSHSVGQALYELLTTDLRPQVGAIKSKVWLLGASGALPEAQQPQAEALYQQQITTIANAHLLMNTNSRHFMMLDEPEWFITTLRLALQE
;
A
#
# COMPACT_ATOMS: atom_id res chain seq x y z
N MET A 1 -34.75 -24.46 -47.39
CA MET A 1 -34.02 -24.54 -46.12
C MET A 1 -32.79 -23.65 -46.28
N VAL A 2 -32.81 -22.47 -45.67
CA VAL A 2 -31.65 -21.54 -45.66
C VAL A 2 -30.88 -21.81 -44.39
N VAL A 3 -29.68 -22.35 -44.52
CA VAL A 3 -28.76 -22.57 -43.38
C VAL A 3 -28.08 -21.25 -43.07
N GLY A 4 -28.50 -20.63 -41.95
CA GLY A 4 -27.84 -19.41 -41.48
C GLY A 4 -26.47 -19.75 -40.89
N VAL A 5 -25.40 -19.18 -41.45
CA VAL A 5 -24.06 -19.24 -40.96
C VAL A 5 -23.96 -18.27 -39.76
N ILE A 6 -23.82 -18.78 -38.52
CA ILE A 6 -23.50 -17.98 -37.34
C ILE A 6 -22.00 -17.65 -37.42
N VAL A 7 -21.68 -16.39 -37.74
CA VAL A 7 -20.33 -15.88 -37.66
C VAL A 7 -20.04 -15.56 -36.17
N PRO A 8 -19.02 -16.15 -35.51
CA PRO A 8 -18.68 -15.78 -34.14
C PRO A 8 -18.18 -14.34 -34.16
N GLN A 9 -18.80 -13.51 -33.31
CA GLN A 9 -18.27 -12.17 -32.99
C GLN A 9 -16.89 -12.32 -32.34
N LEU A 10 -15.86 -11.83 -33.06
CA LEU A 10 -14.56 -11.61 -32.43
C LEU A 10 -14.75 -10.62 -31.25
N ASN A 11 -14.57 -11.09 -30.04
CA ASN A 11 -14.44 -10.23 -28.89
C ASN A 11 -13.26 -9.27 -29.17
N ALA A 12 -13.55 -7.97 -29.24
CA ALA A 12 -12.53 -6.94 -29.33
C ALA A 12 -11.57 -7.11 -28.15
N ALA A 13 -10.26 -7.15 -28.42
CA ALA A 13 -9.25 -7.16 -27.40
C ALA A 13 -9.51 -5.99 -26.42
N PRO A 14 -9.36 -6.17 -25.09
CA PRO A 14 -9.58 -5.11 -24.15
C PRO A 14 -8.70 -3.92 -24.54
N LYS A 15 -9.31 -2.73 -24.67
CA LYS A 15 -8.58 -1.49 -24.86
C LYS A 15 -7.64 -1.37 -23.64
N THR A 16 -6.34 -1.35 -23.87
CA THR A 16 -5.34 -1.02 -22.85
C THR A 16 -5.56 0.44 -22.49
N GLU A 17 -6.45 0.71 -21.53
CA GLU A 17 -6.53 2.04 -20.92
C GLU A 17 -5.29 2.22 -20.05
N THR A 18 -4.54 3.27 -20.32
CA THR A 18 -3.40 3.67 -19.50
C THR A 18 -3.92 4.42 -18.27
N TYR A 19 -3.73 3.88 -17.10
CA TYR A 19 -3.95 4.59 -15.85
C TYR A 19 -2.78 5.55 -15.64
N GLN A 20 -3.08 6.85 -15.42
CA GLN A 20 -2.02 7.84 -15.26
C GLN A 20 -1.39 7.79 -13.86
N SER A 21 -2.14 7.30 -12.86
CA SER A 21 -1.71 7.33 -11.46
C SER A 21 -0.91 6.10 -11.00
N PHE A 22 -0.80 5.07 -11.84
CA PHE A 22 0.05 3.90 -11.58
C PHE A 22 0.34 3.10 -12.85
N ASN A 23 1.44 2.35 -12.81
CA ASN A 23 1.70 1.22 -13.70
C ASN A 23 1.31 -0.08 -13.01
N VAL A 24 0.98 -1.11 -13.79
CA VAL A 24 0.67 -2.45 -13.28
C VAL A 24 1.34 -3.51 -14.13
N ASP A 25 2.04 -4.44 -13.45
CA ASP A 25 2.54 -5.68 -14.04
C ASP A 25 1.65 -6.83 -13.55
N VAL A 26 1.22 -7.70 -14.48
CA VAL A 26 0.38 -8.86 -14.13
C VAL A 26 1.19 -10.13 -14.30
N VAL A 27 1.31 -10.90 -13.21
CA VAL A 27 2.13 -12.11 -13.15
C VAL A 27 1.33 -13.26 -12.54
N GLY A 28 1.50 -14.46 -13.09
CA GLY A 28 0.83 -15.65 -12.59
C GLY A 28 -0.61 -15.81 -13.09
N ALA A 29 -1.33 -16.75 -12.48
CA ALA A 29 -2.73 -17.06 -12.79
C ALA A 29 -3.44 -17.57 -11.53
N GLY A 30 -4.78 -17.44 -11.48
CA GLY A 30 -5.57 -17.86 -10.33
C GLY A 30 -6.40 -16.72 -9.74
N LYS A 31 -6.64 -16.76 -8.42
CA LYS A 31 -7.37 -15.69 -7.73
C LYS A 31 -6.59 -14.38 -7.80
N PRO A 32 -7.25 -13.25 -8.12
CA PRO A 32 -6.55 -11.97 -8.26
C PRO A 32 -6.11 -11.41 -6.91
N VAL A 33 -4.86 -10.94 -6.86
CA VAL A 33 -4.26 -10.25 -5.72
C VAL A 33 -3.60 -8.98 -6.23
N ILE A 34 -4.00 -7.82 -5.73
CA ILE A 34 -3.38 -6.55 -6.04
C ILE A 34 -2.37 -6.23 -4.94
N VAL A 35 -1.10 -6.02 -5.30
CA VAL A 35 -0.04 -5.65 -4.35
C VAL A 35 0.36 -4.18 -4.57
N ILE A 36 0.27 -3.36 -3.51
CA ILE A 36 0.45 -1.91 -3.58
C ILE A 36 1.65 -1.51 -2.70
N PRO A 37 2.68 -0.87 -3.27
CA PRO A 37 3.87 -0.46 -2.54
C PRO A 37 3.60 0.75 -1.64
N GLY A 38 4.60 1.06 -0.79
CA GLY A 38 4.60 2.23 0.08
C GLY A 38 5.10 3.51 -0.60
N LEU A 39 5.21 4.56 0.20
CA LEU A 39 5.78 5.85 -0.20
C LEU A 39 7.22 5.66 -0.72
N MET A 40 7.56 6.32 -1.83
CA MET A 40 8.87 6.26 -2.45
C MET A 40 9.35 4.84 -2.82
N SER A 41 8.45 3.87 -3.00
CA SER A 41 8.79 2.51 -3.42
C SER A 41 7.93 2.05 -4.60
N ASP A 42 8.31 0.94 -5.23
CA ASP A 42 7.64 0.35 -6.39
C ASP A 42 7.55 -1.19 -6.28
N SER A 43 7.26 -1.84 -7.40
CA SER A 43 7.11 -3.28 -7.53
C SER A 43 8.30 -4.11 -7.00
N ARG A 44 9.50 -3.54 -6.93
CA ARG A 44 10.72 -4.23 -6.48
C ARG A 44 10.63 -4.77 -5.06
N ILE A 45 9.85 -4.13 -4.18
CA ILE A 45 9.67 -4.62 -2.81
C ILE A 45 8.89 -5.94 -2.73
N TRP A 46 8.18 -6.30 -3.81
CA TRP A 46 7.33 -7.47 -3.88
C TRP A 46 7.97 -8.65 -4.61
N GLN A 47 9.25 -8.57 -5.04
CA GLN A 47 9.86 -9.57 -5.92
C GLN A 47 9.83 -10.99 -5.33
N ASP A 48 10.19 -11.16 -4.07
CA ASP A 48 10.15 -12.47 -3.40
C ASP A 48 8.71 -12.94 -3.18
N THR A 49 7.81 -12.02 -2.87
CA THR A 49 6.37 -12.29 -2.74
C THR A 49 5.79 -12.78 -4.07
N VAL A 50 6.11 -12.11 -5.17
CA VAL A 50 5.68 -12.51 -6.52
C VAL A 50 6.22 -13.90 -6.86
N THR A 51 7.52 -14.12 -6.64
CA THR A 51 8.16 -15.41 -6.90
C THR A 51 7.48 -16.55 -6.13
N ALA A 52 7.13 -16.30 -4.86
CA ALA A 52 6.50 -17.31 -4.01
C ALA A 52 5.03 -17.59 -4.36
N LEU A 53 4.29 -16.60 -4.88
CA LEU A 53 2.83 -16.71 -5.03
C LEU A 53 2.33 -16.85 -6.46
N GLN A 54 3.13 -16.56 -7.49
CA GLN A 54 2.72 -16.53 -8.89
C GLN A 54 2.15 -17.86 -9.45
N ASN A 55 2.45 -18.98 -8.82
CA ASN A 55 1.92 -20.27 -9.23
C ASN A 55 0.49 -20.53 -8.73
N ASP A 56 0.03 -19.78 -7.72
CA ASP A 56 -1.25 -19.99 -7.03
C ASP A 56 -2.21 -18.81 -7.24
N TYR A 57 -1.67 -17.63 -7.55
CA TYR A 57 -2.43 -16.36 -7.65
C TYR A 57 -2.06 -15.57 -8.91
N GLN A 58 -3.01 -14.79 -9.40
CA GLN A 58 -2.75 -13.74 -10.38
C GLN A 58 -2.41 -12.45 -9.64
N LEU A 59 -1.16 -12.04 -9.70
CA LEU A 59 -0.63 -10.88 -8.98
C LEU A 59 -0.64 -9.65 -9.89
N HIS A 60 -1.32 -8.60 -9.45
CA HIS A 60 -1.36 -7.29 -10.09
C HIS A 60 -0.44 -6.36 -9.29
N VAL A 61 0.78 -6.20 -9.76
CA VAL A 61 1.86 -5.52 -9.04
C VAL A 61 1.88 -4.05 -9.43
N ILE A 62 1.54 -3.18 -8.50
CA ILE A 62 1.37 -1.75 -8.73
C ILE A 62 2.69 -0.99 -8.52
N SER A 63 2.93 0.02 -9.37
CA SER A 63 3.96 1.06 -9.18
C SER A 63 3.28 2.42 -9.29
N ILE A 64 3.25 3.18 -8.18
CA ILE A 64 2.50 4.44 -8.06
C ILE A 64 3.24 5.58 -8.78
N ALA A 65 2.49 6.44 -9.45
CA ALA A 65 2.99 7.64 -10.11
C ALA A 65 3.80 8.54 -9.15
N GLY A 66 4.93 9.06 -9.63
CA GLY A 66 5.83 9.91 -8.86
C GLY A 66 6.79 9.17 -7.94
N PHE A 67 6.68 7.84 -7.79
CA PHE A 67 7.59 7.07 -6.93
C PHE A 67 8.53 6.19 -7.74
N ALA A 68 9.76 6.07 -7.24
CA ALA A 68 10.79 5.14 -7.69
C ALA A 68 11.05 5.14 -9.22
N GLY A 69 10.84 6.28 -9.88
CA GLY A 69 11.04 6.47 -11.32
C GLY A 69 9.76 6.36 -12.17
N THR A 70 8.62 6.02 -11.59
CA THR A 70 7.32 6.09 -12.28
C THR A 70 6.97 7.57 -12.53
N PRO A 71 6.54 7.96 -13.73
CA PRO A 71 6.21 9.35 -14.05
C PRO A 71 5.18 9.95 -13.08
N ALA A 72 5.40 11.19 -12.65
CA ALA A 72 4.50 11.89 -11.73
C ALA A 72 3.22 12.37 -12.44
N ILE A 73 2.15 12.53 -11.67
CA ILE A 73 0.92 13.21 -12.08
C ILE A 73 0.75 14.54 -11.35
N ALA A 74 -0.05 15.44 -11.91
CA ALA A 74 -0.41 16.68 -11.25
C ALA A 74 -1.62 16.51 -10.33
N GLY A 75 -1.72 17.34 -9.28
CA GLY A 75 -2.88 17.41 -8.39
C GLY A 75 -2.83 16.41 -7.22
N GLU A 76 -4.00 15.90 -6.86
CA GLU A 76 -4.15 14.93 -5.77
C GLU A 76 -3.65 13.54 -6.20
N LEU A 77 -2.80 12.93 -5.39
CA LEU A 77 -2.20 11.63 -5.73
C LEU A 77 -3.05 10.47 -5.21
N LEU A 78 -3.23 10.36 -3.89
CA LEU A 78 -3.89 9.18 -3.28
C LEU A 78 -5.37 9.07 -3.64
N PRO A 79 -6.16 10.16 -3.68
CA PRO A 79 -7.53 10.10 -4.19
C PRO A 79 -7.60 9.61 -5.63
N THR A 80 -6.67 10.07 -6.50
CA THR A 80 -6.61 9.66 -7.90
C THR A 80 -6.23 8.18 -8.02
N VAL A 81 -5.20 7.72 -7.30
CA VAL A 81 -4.79 6.30 -7.28
C VAL A 81 -5.96 5.42 -6.82
N LYS A 82 -6.66 5.81 -5.75
CA LYS A 82 -7.83 5.06 -5.26
C LYS A 82 -8.92 4.94 -6.33
N GLN A 83 -9.27 6.04 -7.00
CA GLN A 83 -10.29 6.03 -8.05
C GLN A 83 -9.87 5.18 -9.24
N ASP A 84 -8.62 5.30 -9.68
CA ASP A 84 -8.08 4.53 -10.79
C ASP A 84 -8.00 3.03 -10.46
N LEU A 85 -7.63 2.65 -9.22
CA LEU A 85 -7.65 1.25 -8.79
C LEU A 85 -9.06 0.66 -8.76
N LEU A 86 -10.08 1.39 -8.28
CA LEU A 86 -11.47 0.94 -8.33
C LEU A 86 -11.93 0.75 -9.78
N ARG A 87 -11.58 1.68 -10.67
CA ARG A 87 -11.87 1.57 -12.10
C ARG A 87 -11.13 0.39 -12.74
N TYR A 88 -9.86 0.18 -12.39
CA TYR A 88 -9.06 -0.96 -12.82
C TYR A 88 -9.70 -2.29 -12.44
N ILE A 89 -10.09 -2.46 -11.17
CA ILE A 89 -10.78 -3.67 -10.67
C ILE A 89 -12.04 -3.95 -11.48
N GLN A 90 -12.83 -2.92 -11.76
CA GLN A 90 -14.08 -3.05 -12.53
C GLN A 90 -13.80 -3.40 -14.00
N GLN A 91 -12.86 -2.72 -14.65
CA GLN A 91 -12.55 -2.91 -16.08
C GLN A 91 -11.89 -4.25 -16.36
N GLN A 92 -11.01 -4.70 -15.45
CA GLN A 92 -10.40 -6.02 -15.52
C GLN A 92 -11.33 -7.14 -15.02
N GLN A 93 -12.54 -6.79 -14.57
CA GLN A 93 -13.55 -7.72 -14.05
C GLN A 93 -13.01 -8.60 -12.92
N LEU A 94 -12.10 -8.06 -12.09
CA LEU A 94 -11.52 -8.79 -10.96
C LEU A 94 -12.60 -9.08 -9.92
N GLN A 95 -12.82 -10.36 -9.65
CA GLN A 95 -13.85 -10.80 -8.70
C GLN A 95 -13.27 -10.82 -7.29
N GLN A 96 -13.66 -9.84 -6.47
CA GLN A 96 -13.22 -9.70 -5.08
C GLN A 96 -11.70 -9.91 -4.91
N PRO A 97 -10.86 -9.10 -5.62
CA PRO A 97 -9.42 -9.24 -5.50
C PRO A 97 -9.00 -9.02 -4.05
N ALA A 98 -8.06 -9.82 -3.58
CA ALA A 98 -7.37 -9.49 -2.33
C ALA A 98 -6.46 -8.28 -2.55
N ILE A 99 -6.35 -7.41 -1.55
CA ILE A 99 -5.48 -6.23 -1.59
C ILE A 99 -4.40 -6.38 -0.53
N VAL A 100 -3.15 -6.43 -0.96
CA VAL A 100 -1.97 -6.44 -0.10
C VAL A 100 -1.27 -5.11 -0.25
N GLY A 101 -1.30 -4.28 0.78
CA GLY A 101 -0.71 -2.94 0.73
C GLY A 101 0.35 -2.74 1.79
N HIS A 102 1.50 -2.17 1.42
CA HIS A 102 2.56 -1.80 2.34
C HIS A 102 2.48 -0.29 2.66
N SER A 103 2.51 0.09 3.93
CA SER A 103 2.61 1.49 4.36
C SER A 103 1.50 2.38 3.74
N LEU A 104 1.83 3.32 2.86
CA LEU A 104 0.89 4.06 2.04
C LEU A 104 -0.05 3.14 1.24
N GLY A 105 0.46 2.02 0.71
CA GLY A 105 -0.35 1.00 0.05
C GLY A 105 -1.37 0.35 0.98
N ALA A 106 -1.06 0.18 2.26
CA ALA A 106 -2.01 -0.29 3.28
C ALA A 106 -3.12 0.75 3.54
N PHE A 107 -2.77 2.03 3.62
CA PHE A 107 -3.76 3.11 3.67
C PHE A 107 -4.71 3.06 2.46
N LEU A 108 -4.17 2.87 1.25
CA LEU A 108 -4.98 2.69 0.04
C LEU A 108 -5.85 1.43 0.10
N ALA A 109 -5.35 0.32 0.64
CA ALA A 109 -6.13 -0.91 0.83
C ALA A 109 -7.33 -0.69 1.77
N PHE A 110 -7.16 0.01 2.88
CA PHE A 110 -8.26 0.43 3.76
C PHE A 110 -9.24 1.36 3.02
N ALA A 111 -8.74 2.34 2.25
CA ALA A 111 -9.57 3.26 1.50
C ALA A 111 -10.41 2.58 0.41
N LEU A 112 -9.84 1.58 -0.29
CA LEU A 112 -10.53 0.77 -1.30
C LEU A 112 -11.61 -0.10 -0.66
N ALA A 113 -11.28 -0.83 0.41
CA ALA A 113 -12.20 -1.74 1.08
C ALA A 113 -13.36 -0.99 1.77
N SER A 114 -13.10 0.21 2.31
CA SER A 114 -14.15 1.07 2.88
C SER A 114 -15.08 1.62 1.81
N ALA A 115 -14.54 2.03 0.64
CA ALA A 115 -15.32 2.62 -0.44
C ALA A 115 -16.12 1.58 -1.25
N ALA A 116 -15.61 0.35 -1.39
CA ALA A 116 -16.21 -0.71 -2.19
C ALA A 116 -16.30 -2.06 -1.44
N PRO A 117 -16.99 -2.13 -0.28
CA PRO A 117 -16.93 -3.26 0.65
C PRO A 117 -17.47 -4.58 0.09
N LYS A 118 -18.18 -4.56 -1.04
CA LYS A 118 -18.66 -5.76 -1.73
C LYS A 118 -17.73 -6.21 -2.87
N GLN A 119 -16.82 -5.34 -3.31
CA GLN A 119 -15.95 -5.60 -4.46
C GLN A 119 -14.56 -6.04 -4.04
N ILE A 120 -14.15 -5.75 -2.81
CA ILE A 120 -12.82 -6.09 -2.29
C ILE A 120 -12.90 -7.36 -1.47
N GLY A 121 -12.00 -8.30 -1.74
CA GLY A 121 -11.75 -9.50 -0.96
C GLY A 121 -10.92 -9.22 0.29
N THR A 122 -10.10 -10.19 0.71
CA THR A 122 -9.21 -10.05 1.87
C THR A 122 -8.29 -8.83 1.75
N VAL A 123 -8.13 -8.09 2.83
CA VAL A 123 -7.17 -6.99 2.94
C VAL A 123 -6.01 -7.42 3.83
N VAL A 124 -4.79 -7.30 3.33
CA VAL A 124 -3.56 -7.45 4.11
C VAL A 124 -2.83 -6.11 4.15
N ALA A 125 -2.97 -5.42 5.26
CA ALA A 125 -2.32 -4.13 5.53
C ALA A 125 -0.96 -4.38 6.18
N VAL A 126 0.12 -4.10 5.45
CA VAL A 126 1.50 -4.38 5.86
C VAL A 126 2.11 -3.09 6.37
N ASP A 127 2.27 -3.00 7.67
CA ASP A 127 2.86 -1.88 8.42
C ASP A 127 2.33 -0.50 8.00
N GLY A 128 1.01 -0.41 7.87
CA GLY A 128 0.31 0.84 7.55
C GLY A 128 -1.08 0.87 8.16
N LEU A 129 -1.59 2.06 8.42
CA LEU A 129 -2.76 2.30 9.25
C LEU A 129 -3.84 3.09 8.51
N PRO A 130 -5.11 3.01 8.94
CA PRO A 130 -6.19 3.86 8.46
C PRO A 130 -5.92 5.36 8.64
N TYR A 131 -5.12 5.73 9.65
CA TYR A 131 -4.64 7.10 9.88
C TYR A 131 -3.24 7.07 10.48
N ILE A 132 -2.28 7.71 9.81
CA ILE A 132 -0.87 7.62 10.22
C ILE A 132 -0.45 8.65 11.27
N ALA A 133 -1.19 9.74 11.45
CA ALA A 133 -0.80 10.83 12.35
C ALA A 133 -0.58 10.38 13.82
N PRO A 134 -1.33 9.44 14.37
CA PRO A 134 -1.06 8.87 15.70
C PRO A 134 0.34 8.27 15.87
N LEU A 135 0.99 7.78 14.81
CA LEU A 135 2.37 7.29 14.88
C LEU A 135 3.36 8.42 15.20
N PHE A 136 3.11 9.62 14.69
CA PHE A 136 3.97 10.80 14.90
C PHE A 136 3.72 11.45 16.26
N SER A 137 2.44 11.58 16.64
CA SER A 137 2.04 12.20 17.92
C SER A 137 2.09 11.24 19.12
N ARG A 138 2.19 9.92 18.88
CA ARG A 138 2.03 8.84 19.87
C ARG A 138 0.70 8.92 20.63
N ASN A 139 -0.34 9.42 19.97
CA ASN A 139 -1.67 9.64 20.56
C ASN A 139 -2.76 9.31 19.54
N ASN A 140 -3.54 8.25 19.80
CA ASN A 140 -4.66 7.85 18.97
C ASN A 140 -5.82 8.86 18.93
N ALA A 141 -5.87 9.82 19.85
CA ALA A 141 -6.87 10.90 19.83
C ALA A 141 -6.54 12.01 18.82
N THR A 142 -5.35 12.00 18.20
CA THR A 142 -4.95 13.01 17.21
C THR A 142 -5.97 13.09 16.07
N GLN A 143 -6.39 14.32 15.77
CA GLN A 143 -7.33 14.66 14.72
C GLN A 143 -6.61 15.28 13.51
N VAL A 144 -7.29 15.32 12.36
CA VAL A 144 -6.78 15.99 11.15
C VAL A 144 -6.46 17.47 11.42
N SER A 145 -7.31 18.17 12.19
CA SER A 145 -7.10 19.57 12.56
C SER A 145 -5.77 19.82 13.27
N ASP A 146 -5.31 18.85 14.08
CA ASP A 146 -4.05 18.96 14.83
C ASP A 146 -2.83 18.87 13.92
N MET A 147 -3.00 18.19 12.76
CA MET A 147 -1.93 17.91 11.80
C MET A 147 -1.89 18.86 10.60
N GLN A 148 -2.95 19.61 10.37
CA GLN A 148 -3.14 20.40 9.13
C GLN A 148 -1.95 21.31 8.80
N GLN A 149 -1.49 22.08 9.78
CA GLN A 149 -0.36 22.99 9.60
C GLN A 149 0.95 22.25 9.38
N GLN A 150 1.21 21.22 10.18
CA GLN A 150 2.41 20.40 10.06
C GLN A 150 2.46 19.66 8.72
N ALA A 151 1.33 19.09 8.29
CA ALA A 151 1.21 18.42 7.00
C ALA A 151 1.52 19.37 5.83
N LEU A 152 1.01 20.61 5.88
CA LEU A 152 1.30 21.62 4.87
C LEU A 152 2.78 22.02 4.85
N GLN A 153 3.38 22.21 6.03
CA GLN A 153 4.82 22.50 6.13
C GLN A 153 5.67 21.37 5.58
N LEU A 154 5.31 20.13 5.89
CA LEU A 154 6.01 18.94 5.40
C LEU A 154 5.90 18.81 3.87
N LYS A 155 4.69 19.02 3.31
CA LYS A 155 4.48 19.09 1.86
C LYS A 155 5.42 20.10 1.22
N GLN A 156 5.41 21.36 1.72
CA GLN A 156 6.24 22.43 1.18
C GLN A 156 7.74 22.14 1.32
N TYR A 157 8.15 21.49 2.40
CA TYR A 157 9.52 21.09 2.61
C TYR A 157 9.96 20.08 1.54
N TYR A 158 9.23 18.97 1.38
CA TYR A 158 9.57 17.95 0.39
C TYR A 158 9.54 18.48 -1.04
N GLN A 159 8.58 19.32 -1.39
CA GLN A 159 8.44 19.90 -2.73
C GLN A 159 9.61 20.81 -3.15
N ARG A 160 10.42 21.27 -2.20
CA ARG A 160 11.64 22.09 -2.46
C ARG A 160 12.90 21.25 -2.59
N LEU A 161 12.86 19.96 -2.20
CA LEU A 161 14.03 19.12 -2.21
C LEU A 161 14.39 18.72 -3.66
N ASN A 162 15.67 18.84 -3.97
CA ASN A 162 16.24 18.17 -5.13
C ASN A 162 16.50 16.69 -4.81
N ARG A 163 16.90 15.90 -5.82
CA ARG A 163 17.15 14.47 -5.69
C ARG A 163 18.16 14.13 -4.58
N GLU A 164 19.26 14.88 -4.50
CA GLU A 164 20.31 14.64 -3.50
C GLU A 164 19.79 14.91 -2.08
N GLN A 165 19.06 16.00 -1.89
CA GLN A 165 18.44 16.35 -0.62
C GLN A 165 17.34 15.35 -0.21
N LEU A 166 16.57 14.86 -1.17
CA LEU A 166 15.56 13.82 -0.91
C LEU A 166 16.23 12.53 -0.43
N LEU A 167 17.31 12.10 -1.10
CA LEU A 167 18.12 10.95 -0.68
C LEU A 167 18.71 11.15 0.72
N ALA A 168 19.29 12.32 0.99
CA ALA A 168 19.85 12.64 2.32
C ALA A 168 18.77 12.59 3.42
N THR A 169 17.56 13.08 3.13
CA THR A 169 16.42 13.01 4.06
C THR A 169 16.00 11.56 4.29
N ALA A 170 15.88 10.74 3.24
CA ALA A 170 15.54 9.31 3.37
C ALA A 170 16.60 8.54 4.16
N THR A 171 17.88 8.89 4.00
CA THR A 171 19.00 8.25 4.69
C THR A 171 18.93 8.43 6.21
N GLN A 172 18.40 9.56 6.71
CA GLN A 172 18.30 9.81 8.15
C GLN A 172 17.40 8.81 8.88
N GLY A 173 16.37 8.29 8.18
CA GLY A 173 15.41 7.32 8.75
C GLY A 173 15.61 5.88 8.26
N ILE A 174 16.65 5.60 7.49
CA ILE A 174 16.78 4.32 6.79
C ILE A 174 16.85 3.11 7.73
N TYR A 175 17.40 3.27 8.93
CA TYR A 175 17.53 2.17 9.89
C TYR A 175 16.16 1.65 10.38
N ILE A 176 15.12 2.50 10.41
CA ILE A 176 13.77 2.06 10.78
C ILE A 176 13.03 1.42 9.59
N GLN A 177 13.51 1.63 8.38
CA GLN A 177 12.89 1.09 7.17
C GLN A 177 13.27 -0.38 6.95
N ALA A 178 14.56 -0.70 6.93
CA ALA A 178 15.04 -2.05 6.67
C ALA A 178 16.28 -2.39 7.49
N ARG A 179 16.46 -3.71 7.80
CA ARG A 179 17.52 -4.19 8.69
C ARG A 179 18.86 -4.34 7.99
N SER A 180 18.88 -5.00 6.83
CA SER A 180 20.13 -5.27 6.11
C SER A 180 20.63 -4.06 5.31
N ALA A 181 21.95 -3.93 5.15
CA ALA A 181 22.55 -2.89 4.32
C ALA A 181 22.07 -2.99 2.85
N GLU A 182 21.88 -4.19 2.33
CA GLU A 182 21.39 -4.45 0.98
C GLU A 182 19.97 -3.90 0.80
N HIS A 183 19.04 -4.23 1.72
CA HIS A 183 17.66 -3.73 1.67
C HIS A 183 17.60 -2.22 1.89
N GLN A 184 18.44 -1.67 2.76
CA GLN A 184 18.57 -0.22 2.92
C GLN A 184 19.00 0.46 1.61
N GLN A 185 19.98 -0.09 0.89
CA GLN A 185 20.40 0.42 -0.41
C GLN A 185 19.27 0.35 -1.45
N LEU A 186 18.51 -0.73 -1.48
CA LEU A 186 17.34 -0.86 -2.36
C LEU A 186 16.31 0.24 -2.07
N VAL A 187 15.94 0.43 -0.79
CA VAL A 187 14.98 1.47 -0.36
C VAL A 187 15.49 2.87 -0.71
N LEU A 188 16.77 3.17 -0.46
CA LEU A 188 17.38 4.44 -0.79
C LEU A 188 17.45 4.71 -2.31
N ALA A 189 17.71 3.67 -3.11
CA ALA A 189 17.71 3.79 -4.57
C ALA A 189 16.32 4.13 -5.12
N MET A 190 15.28 3.55 -4.56
CA MET A 190 13.87 3.87 -4.89
C MET A 190 13.52 5.30 -4.46
N ALA A 191 13.88 5.69 -3.24
CA ALA A 191 13.65 7.03 -2.73
C ALA A 191 14.34 8.10 -3.60
N ALA A 192 15.60 7.88 -3.98
CA ALA A 192 16.36 8.79 -4.83
C ALA A 192 15.81 8.95 -6.25
N ALA A 193 15.04 7.98 -6.73
CA ALA A 193 14.35 8.02 -8.04
C ALA A 193 12.94 8.61 -7.96
N SER A 194 12.45 8.95 -6.76
CA SER A 194 11.11 9.49 -6.58
C SER A 194 11.03 11.00 -6.83
N ASP A 195 9.86 11.45 -7.28
CA ASP A 195 9.54 12.87 -7.47
C ASP A 195 9.20 13.53 -6.13
N SER A 196 9.96 14.53 -5.73
CA SER A 196 9.82 15.19 -4.42
C SER A 196 8.47 15.91 -4.25
N HIS A 197 7.85 16.38 -5.34
CA HIS A 197 6.51 16.99 -5.30
C HIS A 197 5.45 15.93 -4.97
N SER A 198 5.51 14.79 -5.62
CA SER A 198 4.62 13.65 -5.35
C SER A 198 4.79 13.11 -3.93
N VAL A 199 6.03 13.04 -3.42
CA VAL A 199 6.32 12.65 -2.03
C VAL A 199 5.68 13.62 -1.05
N GLY A 200 5.87 14.92 -1.25
CA GLY A 200 5.27 15.96 -0.40
C GLY A 200 3.74 15.94 -0.46
N GLN A 201 3.16 15.73 -1.64
CA GLN A 201 1.71 15.61 -1.82
C GLN A 201 1.15 14.40 -1.08
N ALA A 202 1.76 13.23 -1.24
CA ALA A 202 1.31 12.00 -0.58
C ALA A 202 1.39 12.10 0.96
N LEU A 203 2.46 12.67 1.50
CA LEU A 203 2.61 12.89 2.95
C LEU A 203 1.52 13.82 3.48
N TYR A 204 1.22 14.89 2.75
CA TYR A 204 0.11 15.79 3.10
C TYR A 204 -1.22 15.05 3.15
N GLU A 205 -1.54 14.28 2.11
CA GLU A 205 -2.79 13.53 2.01
C GLU A 205 -2.91 12.45 3.09
N LEU A 206 -1.82 11.72 3.40
CA LEU A 206 -1.79 10.74 4.49
C LEU A 206 -2.03 11.36 5.87
N LEU A 207 -1.49 12.56 6.12
CA LEU A 207 -1.63 13.24 7.42
C LEU A 207 -2.96 13.98 7.56
N THR A 208 -3.63 14.29 6.45
CA THR A 208 -4.90 15.04 6.44
C THR A 208 -6.11 14.20 6.06
N THR A 209 -5.94 12.89 5.86
CA THR A 209 -7.04 11.96 5.59
C THR A 209 -7.14 10.90 6.67
N ASP A 210 -8.18 10.96 7.48
CA ASP A 210 -8.48 10.00 8.54
C ASP A 210 -9.56 9.02 8.07
N LEU A 211 -9.17 7.76 7.86
CA LEU A 211 -10.09 6.69 7.47
C LEU A 211 -10.74 5.96 8.66
N ARG A 212 -10.33 6.23 9.91
CA ARG A 212 -10.87 5.54 11.09
C ARG A 212 -12.40 5.57 11.21
N PRO A 213 -13.08 6.69 10.87
CA PRO A 213 -14.56 6.70 10.85
C PRO A 213 -15.18 5.84 9.75
N GLN A 214 -14.41 5.48 8.71
CA GLN A 214 -14.91 4.80 7.51
C GLN A 214 -14.63 3.29 7.53
N VAL A 215 -13.57 2.84 8.23
CA VAL A 215 -13.13 1.44 8.17
C VAL A 215 -14.15 0.45 8.75
N GLY A 216 -15.09 0.89 9.59
CA GLY A 216 -16.19 0.06 10.06
C GLY A 216 -17.14 -0.41 8.95
N ALA A 217 -17.11 0.21 7.76
CA ALA A 217 -17.84 -0.23 6.57
C ALA A 217 -17.23 -1.47 5.89
N ILE A 218 -15.97 -1.81 6.18
CA ILE A 218 -15.25 -2.93 5.58
C ILE A 218 -15.95 -4.24 5.96
N LYS A 219 -16.24 -5.06 4.95
CA LYS A 219 -16.90 -6.39 5.12
C LYS A 219 -15.91 -7.53 4.95
N SER A 220 -14.80 -7.26 4.29
CA SER A 220 -13.71 -8.21 4.05
C SER A 220 -13.01 -8.55 5.36
N LYS A 221 -12.35 -9.72 5.37
CA LYS A 221 -11.37 -10.02 6.40
C LYS A 221 -10.17 -9.08 6.26
N VAL A 222 -9.68 -8.55 7.37
CA VAL A 222 -8.53 -7.65 7.43
C VAL A 222 -7.43 -8.26 8.29
N TRP A 223 -6.26 -8.39 7.71
CA TRP A 223 -5.03 -8.71 8.41
C TRP A 223 -4.15 -7.46 8.47
N LEU A 224 -3.91 -6.95 9.67
CA LEU A 224 -2.96 -5.87 9.91
C LEU A 224 -1.67 -6.47 10.43
N LEU A 225 -0.61 -6.40 9.64
CA LEU A 225 0.71 -6.86 10.01
C LEU A 225 1.53 -5.65 10.45
N GLY A 226 1.87 -5.56 11.73
CA GLY A 226 2.64 -4.44 12.28
C GLY A 226 4.09 -4.81 12.53
N ALA A 227 5.02 -3.88 12.34
CA ALA A 227 6.45 -4.04 12.60
C ALA A 227 6.88 -3.21 13.82
N SER A 228 7.59 -3.83 14.75
CA SER A 228 8.12 -3.13 15.94
C SER A 228 9.60 -3.41 16.21
N GLY A 229 10.31 -4.11 15.31
CA GLY A 229 11.72 -4.47 15.49
C GLY A 229 12.71 -3.31 15.48
N ALA A 230 12.28 -2.10 15.06
CA ALA A 230 13.07 -0.89 15.19
C ALA A 230 12.90 -0.18 16.54
N LEU A 231 11.91 -0.59 17.34
CA LEU A 231 11.60 0.01 18.65
C LEU A 231 12.31 -0.72 19.77
N PRO A 232 12.71 -0.01 20.84
CA PRO A 232 13.08 -0.66 22.10
C PRO A 232 11.96 -1.59 22.59
N GLU A 233 12.32 -2.72 23.17
CA GLU A 233 11.36 -3.73 23.66
C GLU A 233 10.28 -3.12 24.58
N ALA A 234 10.65 -2.22 25.46
CA ALA A 234 9.73 -1.52 26.38
C ALA A 234 8.67 -0.65 25.65
N GLN A 235 8.87 -0.29 24.38
CA GLN A 235 7.93 0.52 23.59
C GLN A 235 7.05 -0.32 22.66
N GLN A 236 7.37 -1.59 22.43
CA GLN A 236 6.63 -2.48 21.53
C GLN A 236 5.16 -2.67 21.93
N PRO A 237 4.81 -2.87 23.22
CA PRO A 237 3.41 -3.00 23.63
C PRO A 237 2.58 -1.74 23.37
N GLN A 238 3.19 -0.56 23.46
CA GLN A 238 2.49 0.70 23.15
C GLN A 238 2.23 0.82 21.64
N ALA A 239 3.17 0.41 20.81
CA ALA A 239 2.98 0.37 19.36
C ALA A 239 1.86 -0.61 19.00
N GLU A 240 1.85 -1.82 19.55
CA GLU A 240 0.78 -2.80 19.34
C GLU A 240 -0.60 -2.25 19.73
N ALA A 241 -0.71 -1.63 20.89
CA ALA A 241 -1.96 -1.02 21.35
C ALA A 241 -2.45 0.09 20.41
N LEU A 242 -1.52 0.88 19.84
CA LEU A 242 -1.84 1.92 18.86
C LEU A 242 -2.39 1.32 17.57
N TYR A 243 -1.76 0.27 17.05
CA TYR A 243 -2.22 -0.45 15.85
C TYR A 243 -3.60 -1.09 16.09
N GLN A 244 -3.76 -1.80 17.21
CA GLN A 244 -5.00 -2.48 17.57
C GLN A 244 -6.18 -1.49 17.64
N GLN A 245 -5.98 -0.32 18.23
CA GLN A 245 -7.04 0.66 18.39
C GLN A 245 -7.57 1.18 17.06
N GLN A 246 -6.74 1.25 16.02
CA GLN A 246 -7.16 1.79 14.71
C GLN A 246 -8.07 0.85 13.90
N ILE A 247 -8.10 -0.44 14.25
CA ILE A 247 -8.91 -1.44 13.54
C ILE A 247 -10.07 -1.99 14.38
N THR A 248 -10.30 -1.46 15.58
CA THR A 248 -11.35 -1.97 16.50
C THR A 248 -12.77 -1.93 15.94
N THR A 249 -13.05 -1.02 15.02
CA THR A 249 -14.37 -0.91 14.37
C THR A 249 -14.57 -1.86 13.19
N ILE A 250 -13.52 -2.56 12.76
CA ILE A 250 -13.60 -3.55 11.68
C ILE A 250 -14.01 -4.90 12.26
N ALA A 251 -15.14 -5.43 11.83
CA ALA A 251 -15.73 -6.62 12.44
C ALA A 251 -14.84 -7.88 12.34
N ASN A 252 -14.07 -8.02 11.23
CA ASN A 252 -13.24 -9.19 10.96
C ASN A 252 -11.77 -8.77 10.78
N ALA A 253 -11.21 -8.11 11.81
CA ALA A 253 -9.81 -7.68 11.78
C ALA A 253 -8.94 -8.52 12.71
N HIS A 254 -7.74 -8.84 12.24
CA HIS A 254 -6.69 -9.53 12.96
C HIS A 254 -5.42 -8.67 12.94
N LEU A 255 -4.82 -8.45 14.10
CA LEU A 255 -3.50 -7.83 14.24
C LEU A 255 -2.45 -8.90 14.50
N LEU A 256 -1.36 -8.87 13.75
CA LEU A 256 -0.14 -9.63 14.03
C LEU A 256 1.04 -8.67 14.06
N MET A 257 1.71 -8.56 15.20
CA MET A 257 2.95 -7.79 15.33
C MET A 257 4.17 -8.68 15.07
N ASN A 258 5.10 -8.20 14.27
CA ASN A 258 6.43 -8.81 14.12
C ASN A 258 7.47 -7.93 14.83
N THR A 259 8.04 -8.45 15.91
CA THR A 259 9.02 -7.73 16.75
C THR A 259 10.45 -7.81 16.20
N ASN A 260 10.68 -8.57 15.15
CA ASN A 260 12.00 -8.72 14.51
C ASN A 260 12.13 -7.88 13.24
N SER A 261 11.03 -7.65 12.50
CA SER A 261 11.06 -6.87 11.27
C SER A 261 10.96 -5.37 11.54
N ARG A 262 11.52 -4.61 10.62
CA ARG A 262 11.34 -3.18 10.47
C ARG A 262 10.22 -2.91 9.47
N HIS A 263 10.08 -1.66 9.04
CA HIS A 263 8.98 -1.22 8.18
C HIS A 263 8.79 -2.06 6.90
N PHE A 264 9.86 -2.42 6.21
CA PHE A 264 9.81 -3.31 5.05
C PHE A 264 9.92 -4.79 5.47
N MET A 265 8.87 -5.28 6.19
CA MET A 265 8.89 -6.65 6.75
C MET A 265 9.00 -7.75 5.67
N MET A 266 8.50 -7.48 4.45
CA MET A 266 8.64 -8.42 3.32
C MET A 266 10.09 -8.61 2.88
N LEU A 267 10.97 -7.64 3.19
CA LEU A 267 12.40 -7.72 2.95
C LEU A 267 13.15 -8.28 4.18
N ASP A 268 12.74 -7.89 5.40
CA ASP A 268 13.45 -8.25 6.63
C ASP A 268 13.16 -9.68 7.10
N GLU A 269 11.93 -10.17 6.92
CA GLU A 269 11.45 -11.48 7.36
C GLU A 269 10.60 -12.16 6.24
N PRO A 270 11.18 -12.44 5.06
CA PRO A 270 10.43 -12.89 3.88
C PRO A 270 9.70 -14.21 4.11
N GLU A 271 10.29 -15.16 4.81
CA GLU A 271 9.65 -16.46 5.08
C GLU A 271 8.42 -16.32 5.98
N TRP A 272 8.56 -15.55 7.06
CA TRP A 272 7.44 -15.24 7.96
C TRP A 272 6.34 -14.49 7.21
N PHE A 273 6.72 -13.49 6.41
CA PHE A 273 5.79 -12.67 5.64
C PHE A 273 5.01 -13.51 4.63
N ILE A 274 5.69 -14.33 3.82
CA ILE A 274 5.07 -15.19 2.81
C ILE A 274 4.14 -16.22 3.46
N THR A 275 4.56 -16.85 4.57
CA THR A 275 3.74 -17.81 5.31
C THR A 275 2.46 -17.16 5.84
N THR A 276 2.58 -15.98 6.46
CA THR A 276 1.44 -15.22 6.99
C THR A 276 0.51 -14.75 5.86
N LEU A 277 1.09 -14.29 4.75
CA LEU A 277 0.32 -13.85 3.59
C LEU A 277 -0.47 -15.00 2.97
N ARG A 278 0.14 -16.19 2.81
CA ARG A 278 -0.58 -17.38 2.33
C ARG A 278 -1.75 -17.75 3.25
N LEU A 279 -1.56 -17.72 4.56
CA LEU A 279 -2.65 -17.95 5.52
C LEU A 279 -3.79 -16.95 5.30
N ALA A 280 -3.48 -15.66 5.22
CA ALA A 280 -4.48 -14.61 5.02
C ALA A 280 -5.25 -14.74 3.69
N LEU A 281 -4.58 -15.18 2.62
CA LEU A 281 -5.17 -15.32 1.28
C LEU A 281 -6.00 -16.61 1.09
N GLN A 282 -5.80 -17.63 1.92
CA GLN A 282 -6.57 -18.89 1.87
C GLN A 282 -7.91 -18.81 2.59
N GLU A 283 -8.06 -17.89 3.51
CA GLU A 283 -9.28 -17.67 4.29
C GLU A 283 -10.28 -16.76 3.58
#